data_d7287e8ea03e11274a8861d4a3f98bf0
#
_entry.id   d7287e8ea03e11274a8861d4a3f98bf0
#
_cell.length_a   1.000
_cell.length_b   1.000
_cell.length_c   1.000
_cell.angle_alpha   90.00
_cell.angle_beta   90.00
_cell.angle_gamma   90.00
#
_symmetry.space_group_name_H-M   'P 1'
#
loop_
_entity.id
_entity.type
_entity.pdbx_description
1 polymer ?
#
loop_
_entity_poly.entity_id
_entity_poly.type
_entity_poly.pdbx_seq_one_letter_code
_entity_poly.pdbx_strand_id
1 'polypeptide(L)'
;PSYRALAREQGERSAYRQTRQNMIYFGSSRADTEAYIGAAGEPVGTSEISGEGWTDTYETYHYSMRWFDSKVPMSTYYQYRNGFLERIELRPEENGYTGEQVRELIEAMYGSPVSEEGGQTGWSDPIYSKYITLSRDEEGCLVTVGNYSVGITNVLASYPVSGGQAVISDPEDAAVWNYLCSILPLEARQKLAEFNLFTDGTSNVLAYTSPIREEGVTDNTRFSISIDYFDVYDENGEKRDWSKLTYTILHEYGHVLLEDETQVDLTVGRDTHDPAGFVEGAFRRAFYDAFWRELGVSGAGDYDRSPTHYVSRYGANYFHEDIADTFAVFVLGGEPGKNTVAEEKLRFFWRDPDMTALRSAVRENLGLEWPKRAAHGC
;
A
#
# COMPACT_ATOMS: atom_id res chain seq x y z
N PRO A 1 -7.26 -19.93 -8.92
CA PRO A 1 -5.87 -19.57 -9.18
C PRO A 1 -5.41 -18.57 -8.15
N SER A 2 -4.10 -18.59 -7.80
CA SER A 2 -3.56 -17.53 -6.95
C SER A 2 -3.62 -16.20 -7.70
N TYR A 3 -3.80 -15.08 -7.01
CA TYR A 3 -3.81 -13.74 -7.63
C TYR A 3 -2.54 -13.47 -8.45
N ARG A 4 -1.39 -13.99 -8.03
CA ARG A 4 -0.13 -13.89 -8.75
C ARG A 4 -0.18 -14.61 -10.10
N ALA A 5 -0.68 -15.85 -10.15
CA ALA A 5 -0.82 -16.60 -11.40
C ALA A 5 -1.80 -15.89 -12.35
N LEU A 6 -2.90 -15.35 -11.82
CA LEU A 6 -3.86 -14.57 -12.58
C LEU A 6 -3.23 -13.29 -13.15
N ALA A 7 -2.46 -12.55 -12.37
CA ALA A 7 -1.78 -11.33 -12.80
C ALA A 7 -0.76 -11.60 -13.92
N ARG A 8 0.02 -12.68 -13.80
CA ARG A 8 0.94 -13.11 -14.87
C ARG A 8 0.18 -13.50 -16.15
N GLU A 9 -0.86 -14.30 -16.02
CA GLU A 9 -1.71 -14.68 -17.16
C GLU A 9 -2.29 -13.43 -17.84
N GLN A 10 -2.77 -12.45 -17.09
CA GLN A 10 -3.29 -11.18 -17.61
C GLN A 10 -2.19 -10.36 -18.29
N GLY A 11 -1.02 -10.24 -17.68
CA GLY A 11 0.13 -9.51 -18.23
C GLY A 11 0.60 -10.04 -19.59
N GLU A 12 0.45 -11.34 -19.87
CA GLU A 12 0.76 -11.96 -21.13
C GLU A 12 -0.29 -11.68 -22.22
N ARG A 13 -1.51 -11.26 -21.86
CA ARG A 13 -2.59 -11.01 -22.82
C ARG A 13 -2.40 -9.67 -23.52
N SER A 14 -2.33 -9.68 -24.86
CA SER A 14 -2.16 -8.47 -25.64
C SER A 14 -3.30 -7.46 -25.47
N ALA A 15 -4.54 -7.92 -25.30
CA ALA A 15 -5.71 -7.08 -25.05
C ALA A 15 -5.60 -6.32 -23.72
N TYR A 16 -5.08 -6.94 -22.67
CA TYR A 16 -4.88 -6.32 -21.36
C TYR A 16 -3.95 -5.09 -21.43
N ARG A 17 -2.87 -5.18 -22.18
CA ARG A 17 -1.84 -4.12 -22.29
C ARG A 17 -2.28 -2.88 -23.05
N GLN A 18 -3.33 -2.96 -23.86
CA GLN A 18 -3.70 -1.92 -24.83
C GLN A 18 -4.82 -0.98 -24.36
N THR A 19 -5.52 -1.28 -23.27
CA THR A 19 -6.67 -0.49 -22.86
C THR A 19 -6.35 0.45 -21.72
N ARG A 20 -6.60 1.77 -21.94
CA ARG A 20 -6.49 2.79 -20.89
C ARG A 20 -7.49 2.54 -19.74
N GLN A 21 -8.62 1.90 -20.01
CA GLN A 21 -9.64 1.61 -19.00
C GLN A 21 -9.14 0.72 -17.87
N ASN A 22 -8.18 -0.17 -18.12
CA ASN A 22 -7.53 -0.96 -17.08
C ASN A 22 -6.83 -0.08 -16.04
N MET A 23 -6.31 1.06 -16.47
CA MET A 23 -5.53 1.98 -15.66
C MET A 23 -6.37 3.09 -15.02
N ILE A 24 -7.71 3.11 -15.17
CA ILE A 24 -8.55 4.08 -14.48
C ILE A 24 -8.40 3.88 -12.97
N TYR A 25 -8.07 4.96 -12.27
CA TYR A 25 -7.84 4.95 -10.83
C TYR A 25 -9.14 5.32 -10.10
N PHE A 26 -9.69 4.37 -9.32
CA PHE A 26 -10.79 4.64 -8.40
C PHE A 26 -10.31 5.55 -7.27
N GLY A 27 -11.13 6.50 -6.86
CA GLY A 27 -10.74 7.58 -5.96
C GLY A 27 -10.20 8.83 -6.66
N SER A 28 -10.04 8.81 -8.00
CA SER A 28 -9.73 10.03 -8.76
C SER A 28 -10.91 10.99 -8.77
N SER A 29 -10.60 12.29 -8.82
CA SER A 29 -11.63 13.31 -9.08
C SER A 29 -12.24 13.13 -10.48
N ARG A 30 -13.44 13.69 -10.69
CA ARG A 30 -14.04 13.69 -12.03
C ARG A 30 -13.14 14.35 -13.06
N ALA A 31 -12.56 15.51 -12.74
CA ALA A 31 -11.69 16.24 -13.64
C ALA A 31 -10.46 15.43 -14.06
N ASP A 32 -9.82 14.73 -13.13
CA ASP A 32 -8.65 13.87 -13.40
C ASP A 32 -9.07 12.65 -14.24
N THR A 33 -10.22 12.05 -13.93
CA THR A 33 -10.76 10.93 -14.71
C THR A 33 -11.06 11.35 -16.14
N GLU A 34 -11.77 12.46 -16.36
CA GLU A 34 -12.10 12.97 -17.70
C GLU A 34 -10.84 13.36 -18.49
N ALA A 35 -9.86 13.98 -17.84
CA ALA A 35 -8.57 14.28 -18.47
C ALA A 35 -7.84 13.00 -18.91
N TYR A 36 -7.88 11.96 -18.07
CA TYR A 36 -7.24 10.67 -18.36
C TYR A 36 -7.92 9.93 -19.53
N ILE A 37 -9.25 9.82 -19.51
CA ILE A 37 -9.99 9.13 -20.57
C ILE A 37 -10.12 9.97 -21.87
N GLY A 38 -9.90 11.28 -21.77
CA GLY A 38 -9.99 12.22 -22.90
C GLY A 38 -11.43 12.50 -23.38
N ALA A 39 -12.42 12.38 -22.48
CA ALA A 39 -13.82 12.62 -22.77
C ALA A 39 -14.51 13.30 -21.59
N ALA A 40 -15.43 14.22 -21.87
CA ALA A 40 -16.32 14.82 -20.87
C ALA A 40 -17.61 14.01 -20.75
N GLY A 41 -18.10 13.82 -19.53
CA GLY A 41 -19.32 13.10 -19.26
C GLY A 41 -20.56 13.98 -19.31
N GLU A 42 -21.67 13.39 -19.74
CA GLU A 42 -22.99 14.02 -19.65
C GLU A 42 -23.61 13.73 -18.28
N PRO A 43 -24.04 14.75 -17.51
CA PRO A 43 -24.65 14.52 -16.22
C PRO A 43 -25.97 13.76 -16.34
N VAL A 44 -26.13 12.69 -15.57
CA VAL A 44 -27.34 11.86 -15.54
C VAL A 44 -28.19 12.20 -14.33
N GLY A 45 -27.56 12.34 -13.17
CA GLY A 45 -28.28 12.61 -11.92
C GLY A 45 -27.36 12.73 -10.71
N THR A 46 -27.98 13.23 -9.64
CA THR A 46 -27.35 13.35 -8.32
C THR A 46 -28.32 12.79 -7.28
N SER A 47 -27.79 12.04 -6.32
CA SER A 47 -28.53 11.57 -5.16
C SER A 47 -27.71 11.75 -3.88
N GLU A 48 -28.41 11.80 -2.74
CA GLU A 48 -27.77 11.92 -1.43
C GLU A 48 -28.22 10.78 -0.53
N ILE A 49 -27.29 10.24 0.24
CA ILE A 49 -27.57 9.26 1.31
C ILE A 49 -27.01 9.85 2.60
N SER A 50 -27.89 10.00 3.59
CA SER A 50 -27.53 10.61 4.87
C SER A 50 -27.76 9.63 6.03
N GLY A 51 -26.88 9.70 7.03
CA GLY A 51 -26.99 9.06 8.33
C GLY A 51 -26.72 10.05 9.46
N GLU A 52 -26.64 9.57 10.68
CA GLU A 52 -26.37 10.43 11.84
C GLU A 52 -24.96 11.02 11.76
N GLY A 53 -24.89 12.33 11.44
CA GLY A 53 -23.64 13.09 11.37
C GLY A 53 -22.88 12.99 10.06
N TRP A 54 -23.44 12.38 9.00
CA TRP A 54 -22.79 12.30 7.68
C TRP A 54 -23.79 12.36 6.52
N THR A 55 -23.33 12.84 5.38
CA THR A 55 -24.06 12.83 4.10
C THR A 55 -23.08 12.51 2.99
N ASP A 56 -23.41 11.52 2.17
CA ASP A 56 -22.69 11.20 0.95
C ASP A 56 -23.50 11.66 -0.25
N THR A 57 -22.85 12.38 -1.17
CA THR A 57 -23.43 12.82 -2.43
C THR A 57 -22.90 11.92 -3.54
N TYR A 58 -23.81 11.37 -4.33
CA TYR A 58 -23.50 10.54 -5.51
C TYR A 58 -23.87 11.29 -6.77
N GLU A 59 -22.91 11.46 -7.65
CA GLU A 59 -23.08 12.07 -8.97
C GLU A 59 -22.82 11.02 -10.05
N THR A 60 -23.71 10.90 -11.02
CA THR A 60 -23.58 9.94 -12.13
C THR A 60 -23.45 10.69 -13.45
N TYR A 61 -22.46 10.31 -14.24
CA TYR A 61 -22.18 10.85 -15.56
C TYR A 61 -22.17 9.72 -16.60
N HIS A 62 -22.76 10.00 -17.74
CA HIS A 62 -22.80 9.08 -18.88
C HIS A 62 -21.67 9.39 -19.87
N TYR A 63 -21.07 8.32 -20.38
CA TYR A 63 -20.09 8.33 -21.46
C TYR A 63 -20.42 7.25 -22.46
N SER A 64 -20.12 7.47 -23.72
CA SER A 64 -20.14 6.42 -24.76
C SER A 64 -18.70 6.03 -25.05
N MET A 65 -18.28 4.84 -24.57
CA MET A 65 -16.87 4.43 -24.58
C MET A 65 -16.70 2.98 -25.02
N ARG A 66 -15.53 2.68 -25.58
CA ARG A 66 -15.13 1.31 -25.85
C ARG A 66 -14.46 0.71 -24.62
N TRP A 67 -14.99 -0.41 -24.18
CA TRP A 67 -14.45 -1.20 -23.08
C TRP A 67 -14.04 -2.60 -23.55
N PHE A 68 -13.09 -3.22 -22.85
CA PHE A 68 -12.61 -4.57 -23.12
C PHE A 68 -12.19 -4.81 -24.57
N ASP A 69 -11.55 -3.83 -25.20
CA ASP A 69 -11.19 -3.85 -26.62
C ASP A 69 -12.38 -4.07 -27.57
N SER A 70 -13.55 -3.64 -27.17
CA SER A 70 -14.77 -3.77 -27.96
C SER A 70 -14.71 -2.97 -29.28
N LYS A 71 -15.34 -3.49 -30.32
CA LYS A 71 -15.41 -2.82 -31.64
C LYS A 71 -16.36 -1.64 -31.66
N VAL A 72 -17.39 -1.69 -30.82
CA VAL A 72 -18.40 -0.64 -30.67
C VAL A 72 -18.39 -0.08 -29.26
N PRO A 73 -18.80 1.18 -29.05
CA PRO A 73 -18.95 1.75 -27.71
C PRO A 73 -20.00 1.01 -26.89
N MET A 74 -19.89 1.15 -25.58
CA MET A 74 -20.89 0.78 -24.58
C MET A 74 -21.35 2.03 -23.85
N SER A 75 -22.61 2.12 -23.51
CA SER A 75 -23.12 3.11 -22.57
C SER A 75 -22.46 2.88 -21.22
N THR A 76 -21.73 3.86 -20.75
CA THR A 76 -20.90 3.77 -19.56
C THR A 76 -21.29 4.83 -18.57
N TYR A 77 -21.56 4.45 -17.32
CA TYR A 77 -21.99 5.34 -16.26
C TYR A 77 -20.93 5.35 -15.18
N TYR A 78 -20.34 6.52 -14.92
CA TYR A 78 -19.38 6.73 -13.85
C TYR A 78 -20.09 7.35 -12.66
N GLN A 79 -20.02 6.68 -11.53
CA GLN A 79 -20.58 7.15 -10.27
C GLN A 79 -19.46 7.68 -9.37
N TYR A 80 -19.60 8.93 -8.97
CA TYR A 80 -18.69 9.62 -8.06
C TYR A 80 -19.38 9.80 -6.71
N ARG A 81 -18.72 9.36 -5.64
CA ARG A 81 -19.14 9.60 -4.27
C ARG A 81 -18.31 10.74 -3.69
N ASN A 82 -18.95 11.81 -3.26
CA ASN A 82 -18.29 13.02 -2.74
C ASN A 82 -17.22 13.58 -3.69
N GLY A 83 -17.48 13.47 -5.01
CA GLY A 83 -16.58 13.95 -6.06
C GLY A 83 -15.47 12.99 -6.49
N PHE A 84 -15.39 11.78 -5.92
CA PHE A 84 -14.38 10.77 -6.24
C PHE A 84 -15.00 9.53 -6.89
N LEU A 85 -14.35 9.00 -7.92
CA LEU A 85 -14.82 7.84 -8.67
C LEU A 85 -14.89 6.61 -7.76
N GLU A 86 -16.10 6.04 -7.64
CA GLU A 86 -16.37 4.88 -6.79
C GLU A 86 -16.75 3.64 -7.60
N ARG A 87 -17.54 3.83 -8.70
CA ARG A 87 -18.12 2.71 -9.45
C ARG A 87 -18.29 3.08 -10.91
N ILE A 88 -18.17 2.08 -11.77
CA ILE A 88 -18.45 2.19 -13.21
C ILE A 88 -19.45 1.09 -13.58
N GLU A 89 -20.48 1.47 -14.30
CA GLU A 89 -21.46 0.54 -14.90
C GLU A 89 -21.41 0.66 -16.41
N LEU A 90 -21.47 -0.49 -17.07
CA LEU A 90 -21.45 -0.56 -18.53
C LEU A 90 -22.64 -1.39 -19.02
N ARG A 91 -23.27 -0.88 -20.07
CA ARG A 91 -24.37 -1.59 -20.78
C ARG A 91 -24.06 -1.62 -22.28
N PRO A 92 -24.19 -2.76 -22.94
CA PRO A 92 -24.18 -2.78 -24.40
C PRO A 92 -25.29 -1.89 -24.94
N GLU A 93 -24.99 -1.05 -25.92
CA GLU A 93 -26.00 -0.27 -26.62
C GLU A 93 -26.94 -1.19 -27.46
N GLU A 94 -28.13 -0.69 -27.80
CA GLU A 94 -29.06 -1.42 -28.66
C GLU A 94 -28.33 -1.88 -29.94
N ASN A 95 -28.47 -3.17 -30.30
CA ASN A 95 -27.73 -3.84 -31.35
C ASN A 95 -26.21 -3.97 -31.18
N GLY A 96 -25.72 -3.76 -29.95
CA GLY A 96 -24.35 -4.00 -29.54
C GLY A 96 -24.07 -5.47 -29.26
N TYR A 97 -23.42 -5.74 -28.12
CA TYR A 97 -23.03 -7.07 -27.69
C TYR A 97 -24.14 -7.78 -26.90
N THR A 98 -24.30 -9.09 -27.11
CA THR A 98 -25.04 -9.93 -26.16
C THR A 98 -24.25 -10.14 -24.87
N GLY A 99 -24.91 -10.59 -23.79
CA GLY A 99 -24.23 -10.91 -22.55
C GLY A 99 -23.10 -11.95 -22.71
N GLU A 100 -23.27 -12.93 -23.60
CA GLU A 100 -22.26 -13.93 -23.93
C GLU A 100 -21.04 -13.30 -24.64
N GLN A 101 -21.28 -12.42 -25.59
CA GLN A 101 -20.20 -11.67 -26.25
C GLN A 101 -19.47 -10.71 -25.32
N VAL A 102 -20.19 -10.08 -24.36
CA VAL A 102 -19.56 -9.28 -23.33
C VAL A 102 -18.68 -10.15 -22.42
N ARG A 103 -19.17 -11.33 -22.04
CA ARG A 103 -18.37 -12.32 -21.30
C ARG A 103 -17.08 -12.67 -22.04
N GLU A 104 -17.16 -13.00 -23.33
CA GLU A 104 -15.99 -13.30 -24.15
C GLU A 104 -14.98 -12.14 -24.21
N LEU A 105 -15.46 -10.88 -24.28
CA LEU A 105 -14.58 -9.70 -24.24
C LEU A 105 -13.86 -9.58 -22.89
N ILE A 106 -14.56 -9.81 -21.80
CA ILE A 106 -13.98 -9.76 -20.45
C ILE A 106 -12.97 -10.90 -20.28
N GLU A 107 -13.33 -12.12 -20.66
CA GLU A 107 -12.46 -13.29 -20.59
C GLU A 107 -11.19 -13.15 -21.46
N ALA A 108 -11.32 -12.52 -22.63
CA ALA A 108 -10.16 -12.24 -23.48
C ALA A 108 -9.13 -11.33 -22.80
N MET A 109 -9.58 -10.48 -21.90
CA MET A 109 -8.73 -9.52 -21.17
C MET A 109 -8.27 -10.07 -19.81
N TYR A 110 -9.19 -10.60 -19.02
CA TYR A 110 -8.96 -10.95 -17.62
C TYR A 110 -8.84 -12.46 -17.36
N GLY A 111 -9.05 -13.31 -18.38
CA GLY A 111 -8.98 -14.75 -18.22
C GLY A 111 -10.27 -15.36 -17.69
N SER A 112 -10.18 -16.54 -17.09
CA SER A 112 -11.33 -17.24 -16.54
C SER A 112 -11.89 -16.50 -15.32
N PRO A 113 -13.22 -16.56 -15.11
CA PRO A 113 -13.83 -15.93 -13.95
C PRO A 113 -13.32 -16.53 -12.63
N VAL A 114 -13.28 -15.71 -11.59
CA VAL A 114 -12.90 -16.11 -10.23
C VAL A 114 -14.11 -16.50 -9.37
N SER A 115 -15.31 -16.11 -9.79
CA SER A 115 -16.56 -16.48 -9.13
C SER A 115 -17.71 -16.61 -10.13
N GLU A 116 -18.62 -17.55 -9.86
CA GLU A 116 -19.89 -17.72 -10.59
C GLU A 116 -20.96 -18.10 -9.56
N GLU A 117 -21.72 -17.12 -9.07
CA GLU A 117 -22.74 -17.32 -8.05
C GLU A 117 -23.95 -16.38 -8.27
N GLY A 118 -25.15 -16.88 -7.98
CA GLY A 118 -26.37 -16.06 -7.96
C GLY A 118 -26.71 -15.36 -9.27
N GLY A 119 -26.28 -15.89 -10.40
CA GLY A 119 -26.49 -15.26 -11.72
C GLY A 119 -25.50 -14.12 -12.02
N GLN A 120 -24.48 -13.97 -11.21
CA GLN A 120 -23.35 -13.08 -11.46
C GLN A 120 -22.08 -13.87 -11.76
N THR A 121 -21.29 -13.36 -12.71
CA THR A 121 -19.95 -13.86 -13.01
C THR A 121 -18.94 -12.76 -12.66
N GLY A 122 -17.88 -13.11 -11.93
CA GLY A 122 -16.89 -12.15 -11.42
C GLY A 122 -15.48 -12.44 -11.92
N TRP A 123 -14.75 -11.39 -12.27
CA TRP A 123 -13.34 -11.41 -12.63
C TRP A 123 -12.57 -10.47 -11.70
N SER A 124 -11.32 -10.80 -11.50
CA SER A 124 -10.40 -10.00 -10.70
C SER A 124 -9.27 -9.46 -11.56
N ASP A 125 -8.92 -8.21 -11.34
CA ASP A 125 -7.71 -7.57 -11.87
C ASP A 125 -6.80 -7.20 -10.71
N PRO A 126 -5.90 -8.09 -10.30
CA PRO A 126 -5.00 -7.82 -9.18
C PRO A 126 -3.94 -6.77 -9.51
N ILE A 127 -3.61 -6.54 -10.78
CA ILE A 127 -2.60 -5.54 -11.20
C ILE A 127 -3.11 -4.11 -10.91
N TYR A 128 -4.41 -3.85 -11.21
CA TYR A 128 -5.02 -2.53 -11.03
C TYR A 128 -6.12 -2.51 -9.97
N SER A 129 -6.14 -3.48 -9.06
CA SER A 129 -7.09 -3.59 -7.95
C SER A 129 -8.56 -3.45 -8.37
N LYS A 130 -8.97 -4.09 -9.46
CA LYS A 130 -10.35 -4.03 -9.93
C LYS A 130 -11.07 -5.35 -9.77
N TYR A 131 -12.36 -5.23 -9.55
CA TYR A 131 -13.29 -6.34 -9.60
C TYR A 131 -14.37 -6.04 -10.66
N ILE A 132 -14.53 -6.96 -11.59
CA ILE A 132 -15.48 -6.84 -12.69
C ILE A 132 -16.60 -7.87 -12.47
N THR A 133 -17.85 -7.46 -12.52
CA THR A 133 -18.98 -8.38 -12.47
C THR A 133 -19.82 -8.26 -13.72
N LEU A 134 -20.26 -9.38 -14.23
CA LEU A 134 -21.28 -9.46 -15.26
C LEU A 134 -22.54 -10.06 -14.65
N SER A 135 -23.64 -9.36 -14.78
CA SER A 135 -24.97 -9.77 -14.31
C SER A 135 -26.03 -9.43 -15.35
N ARG A 136 -27.28 -9.78 -15.04
CA ARG A 136 -28.44 -9.41 -15.83
C ARG A 136 -29.50 -8.82 -14.91
N ASP A 137 -30.03 -7.67 -15.29
CA ASP A 137 -31.16 -7.03 -14.67
C ASP A 137 -32.36 -6.88 -15.64
N GLU A 138 -33.34 -6.07 -15.28
CA GLU A 138 -34.54 -5.82 -16.10
C GLU A 138 -34.23 -5.12 -17.43
N GLU A 139 -33.14 -4.36 -17.48
CA GLU A 139 -32.66 -3.64 -18.67
C GLU A 139 -31.71 -4.50 -19.53
N GLY A 140 -31.33 -5.68 -19.07
CA GLY A 140 -30.50 -6.63 -19.81
C GLY A 140 -29.15 -6.92 -19.18
N CYS A 141 -28.09 -6.89 -20.01
CA CYS A 141 -26.74 -7.16 -19.57
C CYS A 141 -26.16 -5.94 -18.83
N LEU A 142 -25.64 -6.15 -17.63
CA LEU A 142 -24.96 -5.15 -16.81
C LEU A 142 -23.56 -5.62 -16.44
N VAL A 143 -22.56 -4.82 -16.77
CA VAL A 143 -21.20 -4.98 -16.23
C VAL A 143 -20.94 -3.91 -15.19
N THR A 144 -20.44 -4.30 -14.03
CA THR A 144 -19.99 -3.37 -13.02
C THR A 144 -18.49 -3.50 -12.85
N VAL A 145 -17.78 -2.38 -12.83
CA VAL A 145 -16.36 -2.31 -12.48
C VAL A 145 -16.24 -1.51 -11.18
N GLY A 146 -15.63 -2.13 -10.20
CA GLY A 146 -15.35 -1.50 -8.91
C GLY A 146 -13.92 -1.73 -8.49
N ASN A 147 -13.49 -0.95 -7.50
CA ASN A 147 -12.23 -1.23 -6.82
C ASN A 147 -12.45 -2.31 -5.76
N TYR A 148 -11.42 -3.08 -5.45
CA TYR A 148 -11.38 -3.73 -4.15
C TYR A 148 -11.54 -2.65 -3.08
N SER A 149 -12.33 -2.91 -2.07
CA SER A 149 -12.58 -1.95 -0.98
C SER A 149 -11.25 -1.39 -0.49
N VAL A 150 -11.18 -0.08 -0.29
CA VAL A 150 -10.04 0.58 0.33
C VAL A 150 -9.69 -0.16 1.62
N GLY A 151 -8.46 -0.71 1.70
CA GLY A 151 -8.00 -1.51 2.83
C GLY A 151 -8.01 -3.03 2.64
N ILE A 152 -8.45 -3.57 1.50
CA ILE A 152 -8.23 -4.99 1.18
C ILE A 152 -6.95 -5.11 0.36
N THR A 153 -5.89 -5.50 1.04
CA THR A 153 -4.66 -5.98 0.41
C THR A 153 -4.84 -7.46 0.07
N ASN A 154 -4.58 -7.82 -1.19
CA ASN A 154 -4.60 -9.22 -1.60
C ASN A 154 -3.27 -9.87 -1.24
N VAL A 155 -3.24 -10.71 -0.22
CA VAL A 155 -2.04 -11.47 0.13
C VAL A 155 -1.81 -12.54 -0.95
N LEU A 156 -0.69 -12.43 -1.64
CA LEU A 156 -0.28 -13.35 -2.72
C LEU A 156 0.49 -14.54 -2.17
N ALA A 157 1.28 -14.31 -1.14
CA ALA A 157 2.04 -15.34 -0.42
C ALA A 157 2.31 -14.91 1.02
N SER A 158 2.33 -15.87 1.94
CA SER A 158 2.68 -15.66 3.34
C SER A 158 3.67 -16.74 3.77
N TYR A 159 4.72 -16.33 4.45
CA TYR A 159 5.80 -17.19 4.91
C TYR A 159 6.04 -16.98 6.41
N PRO A 160 5.96 -18.02 7.23
CA PRO A 160 6.31 -17.92 8.64
C PRO A 160 7.80 -17.62 8.79
N VAL A 161 8.10 -16.70 9.70
CA VAL A 161 9.46 -16.33 10.10
C VAL A 161 9.72 -16.86 11.51
N SER A 162 10.80 -17.58 11.69
CA SER A 162 11.22 -18.09 13.00
C SER A 162 12.70 -17.82 13.22
N GLY A 163 13.04 -17.24 14.36
CA GLY A 163 14.42 -16.84 14.66
C GLY A 163 15.03 -15.93 13.59
N GLY A 164 14.21 -15.04 13.00
CA GLY A 164 14.64 -14.12 11.94
C GLY A 164 14.94 -14.78 10.59
N GLN A 165 14.47 -16.00 10.36
CA GLN A 165 14.66 -16.78 9.13
C GLN A 165 13.32 -17.26 8.57
N ALA A 166 13.18 -17.26 7.24
CA ALA A 166 12.05 -17.85 6.54
C ALA A 166 12.54 -18.88 5.52
N VAL A 167 11.75 -19.96 5.33
CA VAL A 167 11.99 -20.95 4.28
C VAL A 167 11.04 -20.68 3.14
N ILE A 168 11.57 -20.21 2.02
CA ILE A 168 10.82 -19.76 0.86
C ILE A 168 11.25 -20.59 -0.34
N SER A 169 10.30 -21.30 -0.94
CA SER A 169 10.56 -22.17 -2.10
C SER A 169 10.42 -21.46 -3.44
N ASP A 170 9.60 -20.42 -3.50
CA ASP A 170 9.47 -19.59 -4.71
C ASP A 170 10.72 -18.71 -4.86
N PRO A 171 11.43 -18.76 -6.00
CA PRO A 171 12.70 -18.04 -6.16
C PRO A 171 12.53 -16.51 -6.21
N GLU A 172 11.41 -15.99 -6.68
CA GLU A 172 11.15 -14.54 -6.72
C GLU A 172 10.87 -14.03 -5.31
N ASP A 173 10.05 -14.73 -4.54
CA ASP A 173 9.74 -14.39 -3.16
C ASP A 173 10.98 -14.49 -2.28
N ALA A 174 11.77 -15.55 -2.50
CA ALA A 174 13.05 -15.74 -1.82
C ALA A 174 14.03 -14.58 -2.13
N ALA A 175 14.02 -14.04 -3.36
CA ALA A 175 14.86 -12.92 -3.71
C ALA A 175 14.46 -11.64 -2.94
N VAL A 176 13.16 -11.38 -2.75
CA VAL A 176 12.68 -10.23 -1.94
C VAL A 176 13.05 -10.40 -0.48
N TRP A 177 12.80 -11.60 0.09
CA TRP A 177 13.22 -11.92 1.46
C TRP A 177 14.72 -11.78 1.66
N ASN A 178 15.54 -12.31 0.75
CA ASN A 178 16.99 -12.22 0.82
C ASN A 178 17.46 -10.76 0.72
N TYR A 179 16.76 -9.93 -0.05
CA TYR A 179 17.05 -8.50 -0.10
C TYR A 179 16.78 -7.82 1.25
N LEU A 180 15.64 -8.11 1.89
CA LEU A 180 15.35 -7.66 3.25
C LEU A 180 16.46 -8.12 4.23
N CYS A 181 16.87 -9.39 4.16
CA CYS A 181 17.94 -9.94 4.97
C CYS A 181 19.31 -9.29 4.72
N SER A 182 19.55 -8.79 3.51
CA SER A 182 20.77 -8.04 3.19
C SER A 182 20.81 -6.62 3.78
N ILE A 183 19.65 -6.12 4.26
CA ILE A 183 19.53 -4.81 4.91
C ILE A 183 19.52 -5.00 6.42
N LEU A 184 18.57 -5.79 6.94
CA LEU A 184 18.35 -5.96 8.37
C LEU A 184 19.24 -7.08 8.94
N PRO A 185 20.05 -6.82 9.97
CA PRO A 185 20.81 -7.86 10.64
C PRO A 185 19.88 -8.91 11.30
N LEU A 186 20.42 -10.06 11.62
CA LEU A 186 19.63 -11.19 12.17
C LEU A 186 18.89 -10.81 13.46
N GLU A 187 19.55 -10.06 14.33
CA GLU A 187 18.99 -9.58 15.59
C GLU A 187 17.76 -8.69 15.36
N ALA A 188 17.82 -7.82 14.35
CA ALA A 188 16.70 -6.95 13.98
C ALA A 188 15.47 -7.72 13.49
N ARG A 189 15.66 -8.90 12.91
CA ARG A 189 14.58 -9.73 12.37
C ARG A 189 13.94 -10.68 13.36
N GLN A 190 14.41 -10.73 14.63
CA GLN A 190 13.91 -11.66 15.65
C GLN A 190 12.43 -11.44 15.99
N LYS A 191 11.92 -10.21 15.84
CA LYS A 191 10.52 -9.85 16.11
C LYS A 191 9.60 -10.10 14.90
N LEU A 192 10.14 -10.42 13.73
CA LEU A 192 9.34 -10.81 12.57
C LEU A 192 8.81 -12.24 12.76
N ALA A 193 7.50 -12.41 12.64
CA ALA A 193 6.81 -13.69 12.68
C ALA A 193 6.28 -14.10 11.30
N GLU A 194 6.03 -13.13 10.42
CA GLU A 194 5.56 -13.38 9.07
C GLU A 194 6.21 -12.42 8.08
N PHE A 195 6.49 -12.96 6.90
CA PHE A 195 6.84 -12.19 5.70
C PHE A 195 5.76 -12.43 4.65
N ASN A 196 5.16 -11.36 4.18
CA ASN A 196 4.07 -11.44 3.22
C ASN A 196 4.44 -10.70 1.92
N LEU A 197 3.98 -11.26 0.82
CA LEU A 197 3.85 -10.53 -0.43
C LEU A 197 2.36 -10.29 -0.68
N PHE A 198 2.00 -9.05 -0.96
CA PHE A 198 0.62 -8.64 -1.23
C PHE A 198 0.53 -7.83 -2.52
N THR A 199 -0.65 -7.43 -2.88
CA THR A 199 -0.87 -6.35 -3.85
C THR A 199 -2.05 -5.49 -3.45
N ASP A 200 -1.92 -4.19 -3.62
CA ASP A 200 -3.02 -3.22 -3.59
C ASP A 200 -3.32 -2.66 -5.00
N GLY A 201 -2.74 -3.27 -6.02
CA GLY A 201 -2.87 -2.87 -7.42
C GLY A 201 -2.04 -1.65 -7.75
N THR A 202 -2.70 -0.55 -8.10
CA THR A 202 -2.05 0.73 -8.43
C THR A 202 -2.09 1.73 -7.29
N SER A 203 -2.59 1.36 -6.12
CA SER A 203 -2.50 2.19 -4.93
C SER A 203 -1.03 2.35 -4.50
N ASN A 204 -0.73 3.30 -3.63
CA ASN A 204 0.66 3.66 -3.33
C ASN A 204 1.20 3.04 -2.03
N VAL A 205 0.67 1.87 -1.61
CA VAL A 205 1.20 1.17 -0.43
C VAL A 205 2.31 0.23 -0.88
N LEU A 206 3.55 0.66 -0.80
CA LEU A 206 4.74 -0.12 -1.19
C LEU A 206 5.01 -1.28 -0.23
N ALA A 207 4.74 -1.07 1.06
CA ALA A 207 4.86 -2.06 2.12
C ALA A 207 4.01 -1.63 3.31
N TYR A 208 3.79 -2.53 4.24
CA TYR A 208 3.25 -2.22 5.55
C TYR A 208 3.72 -3.24 6.59
N THR A 209 3.71 -2.82 7.84
CA THR A 209 4.01 -3.64 9.00
C THR A 209 2.82 -3.64 9.94
N SER A 210 2.56 -4.78 10.57
CA SER A 210 1.50 -4.91 11.57
C SER A 210 1.92 -5.85 12.69
N PRO A 211 1.56 -5.56 13.94
CA PRO A 211 1.63 -6.56 15.00
C PRO A 211 0.76 -7.77 14.64
N ILE A 212 1.18 -8.95 15.07
CA ILE A 212 0.40 -10.17 14.83
C ILE A 212 -0.93 -10.09 15.59
N ARG A 213 -1.99 -10.55 14.95
CA ARG A 213 -3.30 -10.60 15.55
C ARG A 213 -3.85 -12.01 15.52
N GLU A 214 -4.05 -12.60 16.70
CA GLU A 214 -4.59 -13.95 16.86
C GLU A 214 -5.89 -13.88 17.69
N GLU A 215 -6.94 -14.52 17.22
CA GLU A 215 -8.25 -14.57 17.89
C GLU A 215 -8.79 -13.17 18.33
N GLY A 216 -8.45 -12.13 17.58
CA GLY A 216 -8.86 -10.76 17.88
C GLY A 216 -7.95 -10.00 18.86
N VAL A 217 -6.94 -10.66 19.41
CA VAL A 217 -5.94 -10.05 20.31
C VAL A 217 -4.72 -9.64 19.50
N THR A 218 -4.28 -8.39 19.68
CA THR A 218 -3.06 -7.85 19.08
C THR A 218 -1.86 -8.20 19.94
N ASP A 219 -0.83 -8.79 19.33
CA ASP A 219 0.44 -9.15 19.95
C ASP A 219 1.56 -8.31 19.34
N ASN A 220 1.98 -7.26 20.03
CA ASN A 220 3.08 -6.40 19.59
C ASN A 220 4.48 -6.89 20.04
N THR A 221 4.59 -8.15 20.44
CA THR A 221 5.90 -8.83 20.57
C THR A 221 6.36 -9.39 19.24
N ARG A 222 5.44 -9.59 18.30
CA ARG A 222 5.66 -10.19 16.99
C ARG A 222 4.98 -9.41 15.89
N PHE A 223 5.62 -9.29 14.73
CA PHE A 223 5.15 -8.49 13.60
C PHE A 223 5.16 -9.28 12.30
N SER A 224 4.24 -8.90 11.42
CA SER A 224 4.35 -9.19 10.00
C SER A 224 4.99 -8.01 9.27
N ILE A 225 5.77 -8.30 8.23
CA ILE A 225 6.21 -7.31 7.24
C ILE A 225 5.71 -7.76 5.88
N SER A 226 5.04 -6.85 5.19
CA SER A 226 4.36 -7.10 3.91
C SER A 226 4.91 -6.16 2.85
N ILE A 227 5.25 -6.68 1.68
CA ILE A 227 5.82 -5.92 0.55
C ILE A 227 4.90 -6.10 -0.66
N ASP A 228 4.57 -5.03 -1.38
CA ASP A 228 3.78 -5.13 -2.60
C ASP A 228 4.60 -5.80 -3.70
N TYR A 229 4.05 -6.90 -4.23
CA TYR A 229 4.71 -7.70 -5.26
C TYR A 229 4.89 -6.90 -6.57
N PHE A 230 3.89 -6.09 -6.95
CA PHE A 230 3.95 -5.34 -8.21
C PHE A 230 4.76 -4.05 -8.11
N ASP A 231 5.20 -3.67 -6.92
CA ASP A 231 6.21 -2.62 -6.74
C ASP A 231 7.64 -3.16 -6.87
N VAL A 232 7.85 -4.47 -6.69
CA VAL A 232 9.17 -5.11 -6.82
C VAL A 232 9.33 -5.92 -8.11
N TYR A 233 8.25 -6.40 -8.69
CA TYR A 233 8.20 -7.07 -9.99
C TYR A 233 7.12 -6.45 -10.86
N ASP A 234 7.29 -6.52 -12.17
CA ASP A 234 6.20 -6.18 -13.09
C ASP A 234 5.25 -7.37 -13.33
N GLU A 235 4.22 -7.17 -14.14
CA GLU A 235 3.23 -8.20 -14.49
C GLU A 235 3.81 -9.41 -15.23
N ASN A 236 5.02 -9.30 -15.78
CA ASN A 236 5.73 -10.40 -16.42
C ASN A 236 6.67 -11.15 -15.45
N GLY A 237 6.78 -10.67 -14.19
CA GLY A 237 7.72 -11.18 -13.19
C GLY A 237 9.14 -10.64 -13.37
N GLU A 238 9.33 -9.57 -14.17
CA GLU A 238 10.62 -8.95 -14.30
C GLU A 238 10.89 -7.98 -13.14
N LYS A 239 12.09 -8.05 -12.61
CA LYS A 239 12.50 -7.26 -11.45
C LYS A 239 12.49 -5.75 -11.78
N ARG A 240 11.78 -4.97 -10.98
CA ARG A 240 11.82 -3.50 -11.01
C ARG A 240 13.09 -2.94 -10.35
N ASP A 241 13.25 -1.62 -10.35
CA ASP A 241 14.33 -0.95 -9.61
C ASP A 241 14.04 -0.97 -8.09
N TRP A 242 14.84 -1.71 -7.35
CA TRP A 242 14.72 -1.85 -5.89
C TRP A 242 15.46 -0.75 -5.11
N SER A 243 15.97 0.28 -5.76
CA SER A 243 16.71 1.34 -5.06
C SER A 243 15.88 2.04 -3.97
N LYS A 244 14.57 2.18 -4.17
CA LYS A 244 13.65 2.75 -3.19
C LYS A 244 13.23 1.75 -2.10
N LEU A 245 13.28 0.46 -2.39
CA LEU A 245 12.85 -0.59 -1.47
C LEU A 245 13.68 -0.61 -0.18
N THR A 246 14.97 -0.23 -0.24
CA THR A 246 15.80 -0.09 0.96
C THR A 246 15.22 0.92 1.95
N TYR A 247 14.80 2.09 1.48
CA TYR A 247 14.17 3.09 2.33
C TYR A 247 12.86 2.55 2.92
N THR A 248 12.02 1.96 2.09
CA THR A 248 10.74 1.38 2.50
C THR A 248 10.92 0.30 3.57
N ILE A 249 11.85 -0.66 3.38
CA ILE A 249 12.15 -1.70 4.39
C ILE A 249 12.62 -1.07 5.71
N LEU A 250 13.43 -0.03 5.68
CA LEU A 250 13.88 0.64 6.89
C LEU A 250 12.76 1.41 7.57
N HIS A 251 11.87 2.04 6.81
CA HIS A 251 10.68 2.69 7.33
C HIS A 251 9.77 1.67 8.04
N GLU A 252 9.43 0.57 7.38
CA GLU A 252 8.61 -0.50 7.96
C GLU A 252 9.26 -1.14 9.20
N TYR A 253 10.56 -1.33 9.14
CA TYR A 253 11.28 -1.81 10.34
C TYR A 253 11.28 -0.78 11.47
N GLY A 254 11.20 0.52 11.16
CA GLY A 254 10.98 1.58 12.13
C GLY A 254 9.70 1.36 12.95
N HIS A 255 8.61 0.91 12.32
CA HIS A 255 7.38 0.54 13.02
C HIS A 255 7.61 -0.68 13.94
N VAL A 256 8.26 -1.76 13.45
CA VAL A 256 8.59 -2.94 14.30
C VAL A 256 9.36 -2.53 15.56
N LEU A 257 10.39 -1.67 15.38
CA LEU A 257 11.28 -1.24 16.45
C LEU A 257 10.59 -0.33 17.47
N LEU A 258 9.67 0.52 17.00
CA LEU A 258 9.10 1.61 17.78
C LEU A 258 7.66 1.37 18.24
N GLU A 259 7.08 0.20 17.90
CA GLU A 259 5.73 -0.20 18.31
C GLU A 259 5.71 -1.51 19.12
N ASP A 260 6.87 -2.08 19.39
CA ASP A 260 6.97 -3.31 20.17
C ASP A 260 6.59 -3.13 21.65
N GLU A 261 6.53 -4.22 22.39
CA GLU A 261 6.13 -4.27 23.79
C GLU A 261 7.04 -3.46 24.72
N THR A 262 8.25 -3.12 24.29
CA THR A 262 9.16 -2.24 25.05
C THR A 262 8.81 -0.76 24.89
N GLN A 263 8.07 -0.43 23.83
CA GLN A 263 7.68 0.93 23.46
C GLN A 263 6.20 1.19 23.77
N VAL A 264 5.34 0.17 23.65
CA VAL A 264 3.88 0.29 23.81
C VAL A 264 3.31 -0.85 24.63
N ASP A 265 2.63 -0.50 25.72
CA ASP A 265 1.86 -1.43 26.55
C ASP A 265 0.41 -1.45 26.09
N LEU A 266 0.00 -2.51 25.35
CA LEU A 266 -1.35 -2.71 24.87
C LEU A 266 -2.37 -3.10 25.96
N THR A 267 -1.93 -3.30 27.22
CA THR A 267 -2.86 -3.46 28.35
C THR A 267 -3.40 -2.11 28.83
N VAL A 268 -2.75 -1.01 28.44
CA VAL A 268 -3.09 0.37 28.79
C VAL A 268 -3.61 1.13 27.56
N GLY A 269 -2.88 1.06 26.45
CA GLY A 269 -3.27 1.67 25.18
C GLY A 269 -4.30 0.84 24.41
N ARG A 270 -5.13 1.50 23.62
CA ARG A 270 -6.13 0.83 22.75
C ARG A 270 -5.50 0.13 21.55
N ASP A 271 -4.42 0.69 21.05
CA ASP A 271 -3.61 0.19 19.93
C ASP A 271 -2.17 0.74 20.06
N THR A 272 -1.30 0.38 19.12
CA THR A 272 0.11 0.82 19.13
C THR A 272 0.29 2.33 18.94
N HIS A 273 -0.75 3.04 18.51
CA HIS A 273 -0.69 4.49 18.28
C HIS A 273 -1.28 5.33 19.44
N ASP A 274 -1.91 4.69 20.42
CA ASP A 274 -2.49 5.39 21.57
C ASP A 274 -1.40 5.83 22.57
N PRO A 275 -1.20 7.17 22.76
CA PRO A 275 -0.17 7.66 23.68
C PRO A 275 -0.35 7.22 25.13
N ALA A 276 -1.56 6.79 25.51
CA ALA A 276 -1.80 6.25 26.86
C ALA A 276 -1.01 4.96 27.09
N GLY A 277 -0.78 4.17 26.04
CA GLY A 277 0.01 2.95 26.08
C GLY A 277 1.53 3.16 25.93
N PHE A 278 2.02 4.36 25.66
CA PHE A 278 3.46 4.57 25.48
C PHE A 278 4.20 4.35 26.80
N VAL A 279 5.13 3.41 26.82
CA VAL A 279 5.87 2.99 28.01
C VAL A 279 6.70 4.15 28.54
N GLU A 280 6.62 4.37 29.84
CA GLU A 280 7.39 5.44 30.51
C GLU A 280 8.89 5.19 30.39
N GLY A 281 9.64 6.21 29.94
CA GLY A 281 11.07 6.13 29.70
C GLY A 281 11.48 5.45 28.40
N ALA A 282 10.53 4.91 27.62
CA ALA A 282 10.82 4.35 26.31
C ALA A 282 11.14 5.44 25.28
N PHE A 283 11.90 5.07 24.25
CA PHE A 283 12.32 5.97 23.18
C PHE A 283 11.13 6.63 22.46
N ARG A 284 10.10 5.84 22.12
CA ARG A 284 8.87 6.32 21.47
C ARG A 284 8.17 7.39 22.31
N ARG A 285 8.03 7.17 23.64
CA ARG A 285 7.42 8.11 24.56
C ARG A 285 8.21 9.42 24.62
N ALA A 286 9.52 9.33 24.76
CA ALA A 286 10.39 10.51 24.84
C ALA A 286 10.37 11.32 23.51
N PHE A 287 10.33 10.66 22.37
CA PHE A 287 10.21 11.32 21.07
C PHE A 287 8.83 12.01 20.91
N TYR A 288 7.74 11.34 21.31
CA TYR A 288 6.41 11.93 21.32
C TYR A 288 6.35 13.19 22.20
N ASP A 289 6.87 13.09 23.40
CA ASP A 289 6.87 14.19 24.36
C ASP A 289 7.70 15.40 23.88
N ALA A 290 8.77 15.13 23.14
CA ALA A 290 9.65 16.20 22.63
C ALA A 290 9.07 16.92 21.41
N PHE A 291 8.33 16.21 20.51
CA PHE A 291 8.02 16.75 19.19
C PHE A 291 6.53 16.73 18.83
N TRP A 292 5.70 15.91 19.50
CA TRP A 292 4.32 15.68 19.07
C TRP A 292 3.26 15.88 20.16
N ARG A 293 3.66 16.07 21.42
CA ARG A 293 2.71 16.19 22.53
C ARG A 293 1.63 17.26 22.31
N GLU A 294 2.00 18.39 21.74
CA GLU A 294 1.07 19.51 21.47
C GLU A 294 0.21 19.26 20.22
N LEU A 295 0.71 18.47 19.27
CA LEU A 295 0.01 18.16 18.01
C LEU A 295 -0.93 16.96 18.16
N GLY A 296 -0.65 16.04 19.09
CA GLY A 296 -1.31 14.74 19.16
C GLY A 296 -0.88 13.79 18.05
N VAL A 297 -1.22 12.50 18.18
CA VAL A 297 -0.76 11.46 17.23
C VAL A 297 -1.37 11.56 15.83
N SER A 298 -2.53 12.19 15.71
CA SER A 298 -3.28 12.40 14.45
C SER A 298 -3.32 13.86 14.01
N GLY A 299 -2.56 14.72 14.69
CA GLY A 299 -2.38 16.09 14.24
C GLY A 299 -1.58 16.06 12.93
N ALA A 300 -2.23 16.35 11.80
CA ALA A 300 -1.51 16.55 10.56
C ALA A 300 -0.54 17.70 10.75
N GLY A 301 0.75 17.39 10.74
CA GLY A 301 1.77 18.41 10.64
C GLY A 301 1.58 19.14 9.32
N ASP A 302 1.55 20.44 9.35
CA ASP A 302 1.45 21.23 8.13
C ASP A 302 2.83 21.30 7.46
N TYR A 303 3.14 20.29 6.63
CA TYR A 303 4.41 20.24 5.92
C TYR A 303 4.62 21.50 5.06
N ASP A 304 3.57 22.00 4.43
CA ASP A 304 3.68 23.15 3.53
C ASP A 304 4.01 24.45 4.28
N ARG A 305 3.52 24.60 5.51
CA ARG A 305 3.90 25.72 6.40
C ARG A 305 5.23 25.52 7.10
N SER A 306 5.60 24.27 7.40
CA SER A 306 6.77 23.95 8.20
C SER A 306 7.61 22.81 7.61
N PRO A 307 8.12 22.94 6.35
CA PRO A 307 8.85 21.88 5.68
C PRO A 307 10.16 21.48 6.36
N THR A 308 10.68 22.31 7.25
CA THR A 308 11.89 22.04 8.04
C THR A 308 11.61 21.28 9.34
N HIS A 309 10.35 20.99 9.65
CA HIS A 309 9.99 20.24 10.87
C HIS A 309 9.97 18.73 10.64
N TYR A 310 9.91 18.26 9.40
CA TYR A 310 9.76 16.86 9.05
C TYR A 310 10.80 16.44 8.04
N VAL A 311 11.23 15.18 8.09
CA VAL A 311 12.16 14.61 7.12
C VAL A 311 11.48 14.33 5.78
N SER A 312 10.17 14.14 5.77
CA SER A 312 9.35 13.91 4.58
C SER A 312 7.97 14.55 4.71
N ARG A 313 7.27 14.71 3.56
CA ARG A 313 5.86 15.11 3.54
C ARG A 313 4.97 14.01 4.13
N TYR A 314 5.31 12.74 3.89
CA TYR A 314 4.56 11.60 4.38
C TYR A 314 4.59 11.53 5.91
N GLY A 315 5.77 11.62 6.53
CA GLY A 315 5.94 11.65 7.98
C GLY A 315 5.23 12.81 8.68
N ALA A 316 4.92 13.90 7.97
CA ALA A 316 4.16 15.00 8.56
C ALA A 316 2.68 14.68 8.83
N ASN A 317 2.12 13.59 8.29
CA ASN A 317 0.71 13.26 8.43
C ASN A 317 0.38 12.70 9.83
N TYR A 318 1.25 11.84 10.38
CA TYR A 318 1.01 11.15 11.65
C TYR A 318 2.30 10.97 12.43
N PHE A 319 2.18 10.90 13.73
CA PHE A 319 3.31 10.67 14.64
C PHE A 319 4.11 9.41 14.31
N HIS A 320 3.42 8.28 14.10
CA HIS A 320 4.06 6.99 13.83
C HIS A 320 4.81 6.99 12.49
N GLU A 321 4.30 7.71 11.49
CA GLU A 321 4.99 7.87 10.20
C GLU A 321 6.22 8.78 10.32
N ASP A 322 6.12 9.85 11.10
CA ASP A 322 7.26 10.78 11.29
C ASP A 322 8.44 10.10 11.98
N ILE A 323 8.16 9.30 13.02
CA ILE A 323 9.23 8.60 13.75
C ILE A 323 9.85 7.48 12.90
N ALA A 324 9.05 6.76 12.09
CA ALA A 324 9.52 5.71 11.18
C ALA A 324 10.35 6.30 10.01
N ASP A 325 9.87 7.38 9.38
CA ASP A 325 10.62 8.10 8.36
C ASP A 325 11.92 8.70 8.92
N THR A 326 11.86 9.26 10.13
CA THR A 326 13.05 9.81 10.80
C THR A 326 14.08 8.70 11.05
N PHE A 327 13.64 7.49 11.46
CA PHE A 327 14.53 6.34 11.60
C PHE A 327 15.17 5.95 10.26
N ALA A 328 14.41 5.83 9.19
CA ALA A 328 14.95 5.49 7.86
C ALA A 328 16.00 6.51 7.38
N VAL A 329 15.71 7.80 7.54
CA VAL A 329 16.65 8.89 7.19
C VAL A 329 17.87 8.88 8.12
N PHE A 330 17.70 8.61 9.44
CA PHE A 330 18.80 8.44 10.37
C PHE A 330 19.76 7.33 9.96
N VAL A 331 19.22 6.19 9.50
CA VAL A 331 20.05 5.05 9.06
C VAL A 331 20.79 5.39 7.76
N LEU A 332 20.11 5.92 6.75
CA LEU A 332 20.68 6.14 5.42
C LEU A 332 21.52 7.43 5.33
N GLY A 333 21.15 8.44 6.09
CA GLY A 333 21.77 9.76 6.04
C GLY A 333 23.09 9.88 6.80
N GLY A 334 23.69 11.07 6.71
CA GLY A 334 24.84 11.49 7.49
C GLY A 334 24.45 12.13 8.82
N GLU A 335 25.47 12.59 9.54
CA GLU A 335 25.27 13.34 10.79
C GLU A 335 24.57 14.69 10.50
N PRO A 336 23.56 15.07 11.33
CA PRO A 336 22.81 16.31 11.14
C PRO A 336 23.69 17.56 11.28
N GLY A 337 23.63 18.45 10.29
CA GLY A 337 24.48 19.66 10.23
C GLY A 337 23.74 20.99 10.39
N LYS A 338 22.40 20.99 10.36
CA LYS A 338 21.57 22.19 10.40
C LYS A 338 20.79 22.30 11.73
N ASN A 339 20.27 23.48 12.01
CA ASN A 339 19.43 23.74 13.19
C ASN A 339 17.94 23.82 12.78
N THR A 340 17.41 22.69 12.30
CA THR A 340 15.98 22.52 12.00
C THR A 340 15.35 21.50 12.93
N VAL A 341 14.02 21.51 13.07
CA VAL A 341 13.32 20.52 13.90
C VAL A 341 13.51 19.11 13.34
N ALA A 342 13.48 18.93 12.02
CA ALA A 342 13.78 17.65 11.38
C ALA A 342 15.18 17.14 11.77
N GLU A 343 16.20 18.01 11.75
CA GLU A 343 17.55 17.65 12.17
C GLU A 343 17.68 17.38 13.67
N GLU A 344 16.85 18.04 14.53
CA GLU A 344 16.82 17.75 15.96
C GLU A 344 16.17 16.37 16.22
N LYS A 345 15.14 15.99 15.44
CA LYS A 345 14.60 14.62 15.46
C LYS A 345 15.65 13.58 15.09
N LEU A 346 16.47 13.84 14.07
CA LEU A 346 17.60 12.97 13.71
C LEU A 346 18.63 12.91 14.86
N ARG A 347 18.99 14.03 15.48
CA ARG A 347 19.91 14.04 16.64
C ARG A 347 19.35 13.28 17.83
N PHE A 348 18.04 13.19 17.96
CA PHE A 348 17.41 12.38 18.99
C PHE A 348 17.80 10.91 18.86
N PHE A 349 17.78 10.35 17.64
CA PHE A 349 18.27 9.01 17.34
C PHE A 349 19.80 8.88 17.56
N TRP A 350 20.56 9.89 17.19
CA TRP A 350 22.02 9.89 17.38
C TRP A 350 22.48 9.88 18.83
N ARG A 351 21.65 10.35 19.77
CA ARG A 351 21.94 10.34 21.20
C ARG A 351 21.69 8.99 21.86
N ASP A 352 20.95 8.12 21.20
CA ASP A 352 20.63 6.80 21.71
C ASP A 352 21.69 5.78 21.26
N PRO A 353 22.38 5.08 22.18
CA PRO A 353 23.45 4.15 21.85
C PRO A 353 22.95 2.90 21.13
N ASP A 354 21.74 2.41 21.45
CA ASP A 354 21.19 1.21 20.83
C ASP A 354 20.77 1.52 19.38
N MET A 355 20.19 2.69 19.13
CA MET A 355 19.88 3.17 17.79
C MET A 355 21.14 3.35 16.94
N THR A 356 22.21 3.92 17.52
CA THR A 356 23.48 4.09 16.79
C THR A 356 24.18 2.76 16.51
N ALA A 357 24.09 1.77 17.41
CA ALA A 357 24.60 0.42 17.17
C ALA A 357 23.84 -0.27 16.04
N LEU A 358 22.51 -0.21 16.06
CA LEU A 358 21.66 -0.76 15.00
C LEU A 358 21.94 -0.09 13.64
N ARG A 359 22.04 1.25 13.62
CA ARG A 359 22.41 2.01 12.42
C ARG A 359 23.74 1.49 11.85
N SER A 360 24.76 1.32 12.68
CA SER A 360 26.06 0.84 12.23
C SER A 360 25.99 -0.57 11.63
N ALA A 361 25.25 -1.48 12.25
CA ALA A 361 25.05 -2.83 11.74
C ALA A 361 24.31 -2.85 10.37
N VAL A 362 23.24 -2.07 10.24
CA VAL A 362 22.50 -1.94 8.96
C VAL A 362 23.39 -1.33 7.88
N ARG A 363 24.14 -0.27 8.19
CA ARG A 363 25.03 0.39 7.24
C ARG A 363 26.20 -0.49 6.81
N GLU A 364 26.71 -1.35 7.69
CA GLU A 364 27.72 -2.36 7.36
C GLU A 364 27.14 -3.34 6.31
N ASN A 365 25.93 -3.84 6.54
CA ASN A 365 25.22 -4.70 5.58
C ASN A 365 25.00 -4.03 4.23
N LEU A 366 24.69 -2.73 4.22
CA LEU A 366 24.49 -1.94 3.00
C LEU A 366 25.82 -1.49 2.32
N GLY A 367 26.97 -1.78 2.93
CA GLY A 367 28.27 -1.30 2.44
C GLY A 367 28.44 0.23 2.54
N LEU A 368 27.64 0.90 3.39
CA LEU A 368 27.68 2.35 3.60
C LEU A 368 28.68 2.78 4.70
N GLU A 369 29.16 1.85 5.51
CA GLU A 369 30.25 2.10 6.46
C GLU A 369 31.58 1.96 5.76
N TRP A 370 32.49 2.94 6.01
CA TRP A 370 33.88 2.80 5.60
C TRP A 370 34.51 1.62 6.34
N PRO A 371 35.25 0.72 5.66
CA PRO A 371 35.99 -0.31 6.37
C PRO A 371 36.84 0.38 7.43
N LYS A 372 36.69 -0.04 8.71
CA LYS A 372 37.53 0.44 9.81
C LYS A 372 38.97 0.30 9.31
N ARG A 373 39.72 1.43 9.15
CA ARG A 373 41.12 1.38 8.86
C ARG A 373 41.74 0.41 9.87
N ALA A 374 42.24 -0.72 9.41
CA ALA A 374 43.03 -1.58 10.23
C ALA A 374 44.02 -0.67 10.96
N ALA A 375 43.95 -0.66 12.30
CA ALA A 375 44.92 0.06 13.11
C ALA A 375 46.26 -0.57 12.76
N HIS A 376 46.98 0.09 11.87
CA HIS A 376 48.37 -0.24 11.66
C HIS A 376 49.08 0.11 12.96
N GLY A 377 49.30 -0.93 13.77
CA GLY A 377 50.17 -0.82 14.92
C GLY A 377 51.51 -0.28 14.47
N CYS A 378 51.93 0.82 15.09
CA CYS A 378 53.31 1.21 15.18
C CYS A 378 54.06 0.30 16.12
#